data_464dc95d511c04fd8e667b3a1f61c49c
#
_entry.id   464dc95d511c04fd8e667b3a1f61c49c
#
_cell.length_a   1.000
_cell.length_b   1.000
_cell.length_c   1.000
_cell.angle_alpha   90.00
_cell.angle_beta   90.00
_cell.angle_gamma   90.00
#
_symmetry.space_group_name_H-M   'P 1'
#
loop_
_entity.id
_entity.type
_entity.pdbx_description
1 polymer ?
#
loop_
_entity_poly.entity_id
_entity_poly.type
_entity_poly.pdbx_seq_one_letter_code
_entity_poly.pdbx_strand_id
1 'polypeptide(L)'
;MSYDPQNIFAKILRGEIPCQKVYEDDHVLAFHDIHPQAKVHILVIPKGPYTDMTDFSQNAPQGEIAALFWAVGKIAKEQNLTSSGYRILSNVGHNGGQEVPHLHIHLFGGQVLGPMLTRWGGQGGAVSC
;
A
#
# COMPACT_ATOMS: atom_id res chain seq x y z
N MET A 1 16.80 -1.30 -11.92
CA MET A 1 15.91 -0.47 -12.72
C MET A 1 15.76 0.89 -12.08
N SER A 2 15.77 1.91 -12.89
CA SER A 2 15.61 3.27 -12.37
C SER A 2 14.14 3.55 -12.09
N TYR A 3 13.92 4.41 -11.11
CA TYR A 3 12.59 4.87 -10.75
C TYR A 3 12.01 5.73 -11.88
N ASP A 4 10.75 5.49 -12.21
CA ASP A 4 10.04 6.28 -13.22
C ASP A 4 9.32 7.45 -12.55
N PRO A 5 9.83 8.70 -12.70
CA PRO A 5 9.20 9.86 -12.06
C PRO A 5 7.88 10.29 -12.71
N GLN A 6 7.48 9.65 -13.79
CA GLN A 6 6.19 9.94 -14.46
C GLN A 6 5.06 9.04 -13.96
N ASN A 7 5.30 8.19 -12.96
CA ASN A 7 4.23 7.38 -12.40
C ASN A 7 3.21 8.26 -11.68
N ILE A 8 1.98 7.75 -11.58
CA ILE A 8 0.86 8.54 -11.06
C ILE A 8 1.06 8.97 -9.61
N PHE A 9 1.72 8.15 -8.77
CA PHE A 9 1.92 8.50 -7.37
C PHE A 9 2.99 9.59 -7.22
N ALA A 10 4.03 9.56 -8.06
CA ALA A 10 5.00 10.65 -8.10
C ALA A 10 4.32 11.98 -8.48
N LYS A 11 3.39 11.92 -9.42
CA LYS A 11 2.63 13.11 -9.83
C LYS A 11 1.72 13.62 -8.72
N ILE A 12 1.10 12.72 -7.95
CA ILE A 12 0.32 13.10 -6.77
C ILE A 12 1.21 13.77 -5.74
N LEU A 13 2.40 13.23 -5.50
CA LEU A 13 3.35 13.81 -4.54
C LEU A 13 3.81 15.21 -4.95
N ARG A 14 3.93 15.47 -6.26
CA ARG A 14 4.29 16.79 -6.77
C ARG A 14 3.10 17.76 -6.84
N GLY A 15 1.90 17.32 -6.52
CA GLY A 15 0.71 18.14 -6.59
C GLY A 15 0.12 18.29 -8.00
N GLU A 16 0.61 17.51 -8.97
CA GLU A 16 0.10 17.57 -10.35
C GLU A 16 -1.23 16.85 -10.53
N ILE A 17 -1.51 15.87 -9.66
CA ILE A 17 -2.77 15.13 -9.67
C ILE A 17 -3.35 15.22 -8.27
N PRO A 18 -4.63 15.59 -8.11
CA PRO A 18 -5.25 15.68 -6.79
C PRO A 18 -5.52 14.30 -6.20
N CYS A 19 -5.58 14.21 -4.87
CA CYS A 19 -5.98 13.01 -4.15
C CYS A 19 -6.81 13.39 -2.93
N GLN A 20 -7.61 12.43 -2.44
CA GLN A 20 -8.32 12.60 -1.18
C GLN A 20 -7.43 12.13 -0.04
N LYS A 21 -6.70 13.08 0.54
CA LYS A 21 -5.69 12.82 1.56
C LYS A 21 -6.31 12.32 2.85
N VAL A 22 -5.71 11.28 3.42
CA VAL A 22 -6.09 10.70 4.71
C VAL A 22 -5.06 11.05 5.79
N TYR A 23 -3.79 11.06 5.43
CA TYR A 23 -2.69 11.27 6.37
C TYR A 23 -1.47 11.76 5.63
N GLU A 24 -0.70 12.61 6.27
CA GLU A 24 0.58 13.07 5.71
C GLU A 24 1.54 13.45 6.83
N ASP A 25 2.80 13.06 6.66
CA ASP A 25 3.91 13.57 7.47
C ASP A 25 5.12 13.81 6.56
N ASP A 26 6.30 14.03 7.13
CA ASP A 26 7.49 14.33 6.33
C ASP A 26 7.90 13.21 5.38
N HIS A 27 7.52 11.96 5.68
CA HIS A 27 7.99 10.78 4.95
C HIS A 27 6.89 10.00 4.25
N VAL A 28 5.63 10.26 4.58
CA VAL A 28 4.51 9.40 4.18
C VAL A 28 3.33 10.25 3.71
N LEU A 29 2.66 9.77 2.68
CA LEU A 29 1.36 10.28 2.24
C LEU A 29 0.39 9.11 2.15
N ALA A 30 -0.84 9.30 2.62
CA ALA A 30 -1.89 8.30 2.46
C ALA A 30 -3.15 8.96 1.91
N PHE A 31 -3.85 8.26 1.03
CA PHE A 31 -5.03 8.78 0.35
C PHE A 31 -5.96 7.64 -0.04
N HIS A 32 -7.22 7.97 -0.27
CA HIS A 32 -8.21 6.98 -0.72
C HIS A 32 -7.94 6.54 -2.15
N ASP A 33 -8.05 5.23 -2.40
CA ASP A 33 -8.00 4.71 -3.77
C ASP A 33 -9.26 5.18 -4.51
N ILE A 34 -9.09 5.67 -5.74
CA ILE A 34 -10.22 6.16 -6.56
C ILE A 34 -11.07 5.03 -7.12
N HIS A 35 -10.57 3.80 -7.09
CA HIS A 35 -11.29 2.59 -7.49
C HIS A 35 -11.29 1.59 -6.33
N PRO A 36 -12.00 1.91 -5.22
CA PRO A 36 -11.90 1.10 -4.02
C PRO A 36 -12.44 -0.31 -4.22
N GLN A 37 -11.71 -1.28 -3.67
CA GLN A 37 -12.09 -2.69 -3.71
C GLN A 37 -12.70 -3.16 -2.39
N ALA A 38 -12.86 -2.27 -1.43
CA ALA A 38 -13.50 -2.52 -0.14
C ALA A 38 -14.09 -1.21 0.36
N LYS A 39 -14.92 -1.27 1.39
CA LYS A 39 -15.51 -0.06 1.98
C LYS A 39 -14.45 0.94 2.42
N VAL A 40 -13.36 0.44 2.99
CA VAL A 40 -12.16 1.25 3.24
C VAL A 40 -11.05 0.68 2.38
N HIS A 41 -10.50 1.51 1.51
CA HIS A 41 -9.36 1.15 0.68
C HIS A 41 -8.46 2.38 0.58
N ILE A 42 -7.39 2.37 1.37
CA ILE A 42 -6.45 3.48 1.49
C ILE A 42 -5.09 3.01 0.96
N LEU A 43 -4.41 3.89 0.25
CA LEU A 43 -3.04 3.66 -0.20
C LEU A 43 -2.10 4.45 0.69
N VAL A 44 -1.07 3.80 1.21
CA VAL A 44 -0.05 4.42 2.05
C VAL A 44 1.27 4.33 1.30
N ILE A 45 1.85 5.49 0.98
CA ILE A 45 3.06 5.55 0.17
C ILE A 45 4.17 6.33 0.89
N PRO A 46 5.44 5.94 0.68
CA PRO A 46 6.56 6.79 1.09
C PRO A 46 6.68 7.97 0.13
N LYS A 47 7.17 9.09 0.61
CA LYS A 47 7.42 10.27 -0.23
C LYS A 47 8.64 10.09 -1.11
N GLY A 48 9.60 9.29 -0.69
CA GLY A 48 10.80 9.03 -1.47
C GLY A 48 10.53 8.15 -2.71
N PRO A 49 11.44 8.18 -3.68
CA PRO A 49 11.23 7.53 -4.98
C PRO A 49 11.60 6.04 -4.94
N TYR A 50 10.82 5.26 -4.24
CA TYR A 50 11.03 3.82 -4.11
C TYR A 50 10.07 3.06 -5.01
N THR A 51 10.59 2.15 -5.82
CA THR A 51 9.79 1.42 -6.81
C THR A 51 8.86 0.39 -6.16
N ASP A 52 9.37 -0.32 -5.16
CA ASP A 52 8.63 -1.42 -4.51
C ASP A 52 9.17 -1.69 -3.10
N MET A 53 8.60 -2.69 -2.44
CA MET A 53 8.99 -3.05 -1.09
C MET A 53 10.45 -3.50 -1.00
N THR A 54 10.95 -4.22 -2.00
CA THR A 54 12.34 -4.66 -1.99
C THR A 54 13.30 -3.48 -2.03
N ASP A 55 13.06 -2.56 -2.98
CA ASP A 55 13.84 -1.34 -3.11
C ASP A 55 13.83 -0.54 -1.80
N PHE A 56 12.64 -0.31 -1.27
CA PHE A 56 12.45 0.47 -0.05
C PHE A 56 13.15 -0.16 1.16
N SER A 57 12.91 -1.45 1.38
CA SER A 57 13.46 -2.13 2.57
C SER A 57 14.97 -2.24 2.53
N GLN A 58 15.56 -2.29 1.34
CA GLN A 58 17.01 -2.46 1.19
C GLN A 58 17.77 -1.14 1.07
N ASN A 59 17.12 -0.07 0.64
CA ASN A 59 17.80 1.17 0.28
C ASN A 59 17.36 2.40 1.09
N ALA A 60 16.18 2.38 1.70
CA ALA A 60 15.70 3.53 2.46
C ALA A 60 16.37 3.62 3.83
N PRO A 61 16.55 4.83 4.37
CA PRO A 61 16.96 4.99 5.77
C PRO A 61 15.95 4.33 6.72
N GLN A 62 16.44 3.78 7.82
CA GLN A 62 15.58 3.09 8.78
C GLN A 62 14.44 3.96 9.30
N GLY A 63 14.69 5.26 9.46
CA GLY A 63 13.65 6.19 9.91
C GLY A 63 12.48 6.30 8.93
N GLU A 64 12.75 6.23 7.64
CA GLU A 64 11.68 6.25 6.63
C GLU A 64 10.88 4.94 6.63
N ILE A 65 11.58 3.81 6.82
CA ILE A 65 10.93 2.51 6.92
C ILE A 65 9.99 2.48 8.13
N ALA A 66 10.50 2.92 9.28
CA ALA A 66 9.70 2.99 10.50
C ALA A 66 8.50 3.92 10.34
N ALA A 67 8.69 5.08 9.69
CA ALA A 67 7.62 6.05 9.48
C ALA A 67 6.47 5.47 8.65
N LEU A 68 6.78 4.67 7.63
CA LEU A 68 5.75 4.08 6.78
C LEU A 68 4.87 3.11 7.57
N PHE A 69 5.47 2.21 8.33
CA PHE A 69 4.71 1.23 9.11
C PHE A 69 3.99 1.86 10.29
N TRP A 70 4.60 2.86 10.94
CA TRP A 70 3.92 3.61 11.99
C TRP A 70 2.65 4.29 11.46
N ALA A 71 2.73 4.87 10.26
CA ALA A 71 1.60 5.53 9.63
C ALA A 71 0.47 4.55 9.33
N VAL A 72 0.79 3.34 8.87
CA VAL A 72 -0.21 2.30 8.61
C VAL A 72 -1.04 2.03 9.87
N GLY A 73 -0.38 1.80 11.00
CA GLY A 73 -1.08 1.53 12.27
C GLY A 73 -1.89 2.71 12.74
N LYS A 74 -1.36 3.92 12.61
CA LYS A 74 -2.07 5.13 13.00
C LYS A 74 -3.34 5.33 12.18
N ILE A 75 -3.25 5.16 10.87
CA ILE A 75 -4.40 5.28 9.98
C ILE A 75 -5.47 4.24 10.32
N ALA A 76 -5.06 2.99 10.56
CA ALA A 76 -6.00 1.94 10.95
C ALA A 76 -6.76 2.30 12.23
N LYS A 77 -6.07 2.88 13.21
CA LYS A 77 -6.73 3.36 14.44
C LYS A 77 -7.72 4.48 14.15
N GLU A 78 -7.31 5.46 13.37
CA GLU A 78 -8.13 6.63 13.06
C GLU A 78 -9.36 6.26 12.23
N GLN A 79 -9.25 5.21 11.41
CA GLN A 79 -10.37 4.70 10.61
C GLN A 79 -11.25 3.70 11.39
N ASN A 80 -10.95 3.48 12.67
CA ASN A 80 -11.69 2.56 13.55
C ASN A 80 -11.69 1.12 13.05
N LEU A 81 -10.55 0.66 12.53
CA LEU A 81 -10.42 -0.68 11.96
C LEU A 81 -9.80 -1.70 12.91
N THR A 82 -9.25 -1.26 14.04
CA THR A 82 -8.45 -2.15 14.89
C THR A 82 -9.28 -3.22 15.58
N SER A 83 -10.52 -2.92 15.99
CA SER A 83 -11.39 -3.90 16.65
C SER A 83 -11.91 -4.96 15.69
N SER A 84 -12.38 -4.54 14.52
CA SER A 84 -12.95 -5.46 13.54
C SER A 84 -11.89 -6.15 12.69
N GLY A 85 -10.73 -5.53 12.57
CA GLY A 85 -9.63 -6.06 11.78
C GLY A 85 -9.52 -5.43 10.39
N TYR A 86 -8.36 -5.58 9.82
CA TYR A 86 -8.06 -5.00 8.51
C TYR A 86 -6.95 -5.81 7.85
N ARG A 87 -6.72 -5.55 6.57
CA ARG A 87 -5.67 -6.22 5.81
C ARG A 87 -4.76 -5.19 5.18
N ILE A 88 -3.45 -5.46 5.25
CA ILE A 88 -2.49 -4.69 4.46
C ILE A 88 -1.79 -5.64 3.49
N LEU A 89 -1.46 -5.11 2.32
CA LEU A 89 -0.63 -5.85 1.35
C LEU A 89 0.09 -4.86 0.44
N SER A 90 1.19 -5.33 -0.15
CA SER A 90 1.91 -4.58 -1.15
C SER A 90 2.29 -5.54 -2.28
N ASN A 91 1.99 -5.17 -3.50
CA ASN A 91 2.30 -5.97 -4.67
C ASN A 91 3.66 -5.58 -5.21
N VAL A 92 4.47 -6.58 -5.55
CA VAL A 92 5.81 -6.36 -6.09
C VAL A 92 5.93 -7.05 -7.45
N GLY A 93 6.30 -6.29 -8.47
CA GLY A 93 6.63 -6.82 -9.76
C GLY A 93 5.47 -7.46 -10.53
N HIS A 94 5.81 -8.12 -11.61
CA HIS A 94 4.81 -8.70 -12.52
C HIS A 94 3.96 -9.78 -11.85
N ASN A 95 4.60 -10.74 -11.18
CA ASN A 95 3.85 -11.84 -10.55
C ASN A 95 3.00 -11.37 -9.37
N GLY A 96 3.35 -10.26 -8.75
CA GLY A 96 2.56 -9.66 -7.68
C GLY A 96 1.43 -8.78 -8.18
N GLY A 97 1.42 -8.46 -9.48
CA GLY A 97 0.40 -7.59 -10.05
C GLY A 97 0.60 -6.12 -9.75
N GLN A 98 1.82 -5.69 -9.54
CA GLN A 98 2.10 -4.28 -9.29
C GLN A 98 1.82 -3.44 -10.53
N GLU A 99 0.88 -2.50 -10.42
CA GLU A 99 0.49 -1.65 -11.55
C GLU A 99 1.26 -0.34 -11.59
N VAL A 100 1.48 0.29 -10.43
CA VAL A 100 2.18 1.56 -10.34
C VAL A 100 3.58 1.33 -9.75
N PRO A 101 4.64 1.74 -10.46
CA PRO A 101 6.02 1.51 -10.01
C PRO A 101 6.50 2.53 -8.97
N HIS A 102 5.72 2.70 -7.93
CA HIS A 102 6.02 3.44 -6.72
C HIS A 102 5.42 2.64 -5.57
N LEU A 103 6.24 2.30 -4.58
CA LEU A 103 5.80 1.49 -3.44
C LEU A 103 4.50 2.02 -2.86
N HIS A 104 3.54 1.14 -2.68
CA HIS A 104 2.32 1.48 -1.98
C HIS A 104 1.80 0.28 -1.21
N ILE A 105 1.35 0.56 0.00
CA ILE A 105 0.69 -0.43 0.85
C ILE A 105 -0.81 -0.18 0.71
N HIS A 106 -1.55 -1.22 0.31
CA HIS A 106 -3.01 -1.19 0.34
C HIS A 106 -3.48 -1.49 1.75
N LEU A 107 -4.38 -0.69 2.27
CA LEU A 107 -5.02 -0.92 3.54
C LEU A 107 -6.52 -1.09 3.28
N PHE A 108 -7.03 -2.29 3.57
CA PHE A 108 -8.43 -2.65 3.34
C PHE A 108 -9.14 -2.93 4.64
N GLY A 109 -10.36 -2.46 4.77
CA GLY A 109 -11.17 -2.73 5.96
C GLY A 109 -12.62 -2.33 5.78
N GLY A 110 -13.33 -2.27 6.89
CA GLY A 110 -14.73 -1.86 6.93
C GLY A 110 -15.71 -2.95 6.54
N GLN A 111 -15.23 -4.15 6.26
CA GLN A 111 -16.04 -5.31 5.87
C GLN A 111 -15.23 -6.58 6.00
N VAL A 112 -15.87 -7.73 5.96
CA VAL A 112 -15.20 -9.02 5.85
C VAL A 112 -14.62 -9.14 4.45
N LEU A 113 -13.30 -9.36 4.37
CA LEU A 113 -12.58 -9.28 3.09
C LEU A 113 -12.49 -10.61 2.34
N GLY A 114 -12.80 -11.72 2.99
CA GLY A 114 -12.69 -13.04 2.35
C GLY A 114 -11.27 -13.58 2.37
N PRO A 115 -10.98 -14.62 1.59
CA PRO A 115 -9.67 -15.26 1.59
C PRO A 115 -8.60 -14.34 1.03
N MET A 116 -7.36 -14.55 1.48
CA MET A 116 -6.21 -13.76 1.09
C MET A 116 -5.91 -13.90 -0.40
N LEU A 117 -6.00 -15.12 -0.92
CA LEU A 117 -5.81 -15.42 -2.34
C LEU A 117 -6.88 -16.40 -2.79
N THR A 118 -7.12 -16.45 -4.10
CA THR A 118 -7.97 -17.51 -4.63
C THR A 118 -7.27 -18.85 -4.46
N ARG A 119 -8.07 -19.90 -4.26
CA ARG A 119 -7.52 -21.24 -4.10
C ARG A 119 -6.70 -21.61 -5.34
N TRP A 120 -5.50 -22.14 -5.11
CA TRP A 120 -4.65 -22.61 -6.19
C TRP A 120 -5.31 -23.80 -6.90
N GLY A 121 -5.50 -23.69 -8.22
CA GLY A 121 -6.11 -24.74 -9.02
C GLY A 121 -5.15 -25.79 -9.56
N GLY A 122 -3.87 -25.73 -9.15
CA GLY A 122 -2.89 -26.70 -9.58
C GLY A 122 -2.96 -28.00 -8.79
N GLN A 123 -1.98 -28.86 -9.04
CA GLN A 123 -1.87 -30.17 -8.39
C GLN A 123 -1.81 -30.02 -6.88
N GLY A 124 -2.54 -30.88 -6.20
CA GLY A 124 -2.53 -30.92 -4.76
C GLY A 124 -3.49 -29.98 -4.09
N GLY A 125 -3.77 -28.84 -4.64
CA GLY A 125 -4.81 -27.93 -4.18
C GLY A 125 -4.83 -27.56 -2.70
N ALA A 126 -3.90 -28.03 -1.89
CA ALA A 126 -3.84 -27.72 -0.49
C ALA A 126 -3.23 -26.34 -0.31
N VAL A 127 -3.86 -25.52 0.52
CA VAL A 127 -3.39 -24.17 0.79
C VAL A 127 -3.07 -24.06 2.26
N SER A 128 -1.89 -23.58 2.57
CA SER A 128 -1.51 -23.27 3.95
C SER A 128 -1.41 -21.76 4.11
N CYS A 129 -1.54 -21.30 5.30
CA CYS A 129 -1.41 -19.90 5.63
C CYS A 129 0.01 -19.41 5.47
#